data_5857b46e904020b7732e3107feb31d8a
#
_entry.id   5857b46e904020b7732e3107feb31d8a
#
_cell.length_a   1.000
_cell.length_b   1.000
_cell.length_c   1.000
_cell.angle_alpha   90.00
_cell.angle_beta   90.00
_cell.angle_gamma   90.00
#
_symmetry.space_group_name_H-M   'P 1'
#
loop_
_entity.id
_entity.type
_entity.pdbx_description
1 polymer ?
#
loop_
_entity_poly.entity_id
_entity_poly.type
_entity_poly.pdbx_seq_one_letter_code
_entity_poly.pdbx_strand_id
1 'polypeptide(L)'
;LRRLSAPFVISLLALMLPLVVLFALGTGTVNISIADIWQAIMGLFSNDSSSSSFSSSSQIHTILFDIRLPRILLALCLGVILAISGAVMQGLFRNPLADPSLIGVSGGASVGASIVIVMAGEWIQSGSALGLSAVAVGAFVGGFIATILVYR
;
A
#
# COMPACT_ATOMS: atom_id res chain seq x y z
N LEU A 1 18.86 -29.19 -9.21
CA LEU A 1 18.44 -27.83 -8.91
C LEU A 1 19.00 -27.45 -7.53
N ARG A 2 20.01 -26.56 -7.50
CA ARG A 2 20.62 -26.05 -6.27
C ARG A 2 19.51 -25.31 -5.49
N ARG A 3 19.12 -25.84 -4.34
CA ARG A 3 18.21 -25.13 -3.44
C ARG A 3 18.92 -23.88 -2.94
N LEU A 4 18.46 -22.72 -3.37
CA LEU A 4 18.92 -21.45 -2.81
C LEU A 4 18.65 -21.49 -1.30
N SER A 5 19.65 -21.15 -0.51
CA SER A 5 19.49 -21.12 0.95
C SER A 5 18.49 -20.03 1.33
N ALA A 6 17.59 -20.32 2.26
CA ALA A 6 16.56 -19.37 2.70
C ALA A 6 17.15 -17.97 3.08
N PRO A 7 18.29 -17.88 3.80
CA PRO A 7 18.88 -16.57 4.12
C PRO A 7 19.34 -15.80 2.88
N PHE A 8 19.79 -16.48 1.84
CA PHE A 8 20.19 -15.82 0.58
C PHE A 8 18.98 -15.22 -0.13
N VAL A 9 17.86 -15.92 -0.17
CA VAL A 9 16.62 -15.41 -0.78
C VAL A 9 16.09 -14.22 0.01
N ILE A 10 16.09 -14.28 1.34
CA ILE A 10 15.64 -13.19 2.21
C ILE A 10 16.53 -11.95 2.03
N SER A 11 17.85 -12.09 2.01
CA SER A 11 18.73 -10.95 1.81
C SER A 11 18.62 -10.35 0.41
N LEU A 12 18.39 -11.17 -0.62
CA LEU A 12 18.13 -10.68 -1.98
C LEU A 12 16.83 -9.88 -2.05
N LEU A 13 15.76 -10.37 -1.44
CA LEU A 13 14.47 -9.67 -1.39
C LEU A 13 14.56 -8.36 -0.58
N ALA A 14 15.28 -8.38 0.55
CA ALA A 14 15.51 -7.19 1.36
C ALA A 14 16.31 -6.12 0.59
N LEU A 15 17.26 -6.52 -0.26
CA LEU A 15 18.01 -5.61 -1.12
C LEU A 15 17.17 -5.09 -2.30
N MET A 16 16.30 -5.93 -2.86
CA MET A 16 15.44 -5.57 -3.97
C MET A 16 14.35 -4.58 -3.57
N LEU A 17 13.86 -4.64 -2.33
CA LEU A 17 12.76 -3.80 -1.85
C LEU A 17 13.06 -2.29 -1.97
N PRO A 18 14.19 -1.74 -1.45
CA PRO A 18 14.49 -0.33 -1.60
C PRO A 18 14.70 0.07 -3.08
N LEU A 19 15.25 -0.81 -3.91
CA LEU A 19 15.41 -0.54 -5.34
C LEU A 19 14.04 -0.41 -6.04
N VAL A 20 13.09 -1.28 -5.71
CA VAL A 20 11.73 -1.20 -6.25
C VAL A 20 11.02 0.06 -5.77
N VAL A 21 11.20 0.45 -4.50
CA VAL A 21 10.63 1.69 -3.95
C VAL A 21 11.22 2.92 -4.66
N LEU A 22 12.54 2.99 -4.86
CA LEU A 22 13.18 4.08 -5.60
C LEU A 22 12.70 4.13 -7.06
N PHE A 23 12.58 2.98 -7.70
CA PHE A 23 12.04 2.89 -9.06
C PHE A 23 10.59 3.38 -9.12
N ALA A 24 9.75 2.98 -8.16
CA ALA A 24 8.35 3.41 -8.08
C ALA A 24 8.20 4.91 -7.81
N LEU A 25 9.14 5.54 -7.07
CA LEU A 25 9.18 6.98 -6.87
C LEU A 25 9.56 7.71 -8.17
N GLY A 26 10.49 7.16 -8.96
CA GLY A 26 10.95 7.77 -10.22
C GLY A 26 9.96 7.60 -11.38
N THR A 27 9.24 6.47 -11.43
CA THR A 27 8.30 6.17 -12.52
C THR A 27 6.89 6.67 -12.21
N GLY A 28 6.24 7.33 -13.18
CA GLY A 28 4.87 7.81 -13.03
C GLY A 28 4.48 8.70 -14.22
N THR A 29 3.30 9.32 -14.14
CA THR A 29 2.78 10.24 -15.17
C THR A 29 3.69 11.45 -15.42
N VAL A 30 4.48 11.83 -14.41
CA VAL A 30 5.54 12.84 -14.52
C VAL A 30 6.87 12.12 -14.28
N ASN A 31 7.76 12.16 -15.28
CA ASN A 31 9.11 11.62 -15.13
C ASN A 31 9.92 12.55 -14.23
N ILE A 32 10.20 12.09 -13.01
CA ILE A 32 11.04 12.79 -12.04
C ILE A 32 12.43 12.18 -12.15
N SER A 33 13.44 13.01 -12.37
CA SER A 33 14.83 12.56 -12.42
C SER A 33 15.27 12.04 -11.05
N ILE A 34 16.17 11.06 -11.04
CA ILE A 34 16.80 10.56 -9.79
C ILE A 34 17.50 11.70 -9.04
N ALA A 35 18.04 12.69 -9.78
CA ALA A 35 18.65 13.86 -9.18
C ALA A 35 17.62 14.73 -8.42
N ASP A 36 16.41 14.89 -8.96
CA ASP A 36 15.34 15.66 -8.32
C ASP A 36 14.83 14.95 -7.05
N ILE A 37 14.73 13.62 -7.08
CA ILE A 37 14.39 12.80 -5.90
C ILE A 37 15.45 12.98 -4.82
N TRP A 38 16.73 12.93 -5.18
CA TRP A 38 17.84 13.12 -4.26
C TRP A 38 17.83 14.51 -3.64
N GLN A 39 17.62 15.55 -4.44
CA GLN A 39 17.50 16.93 -3.96
C GLN A 39 16.30 17.11 -3.03
N ALA A 40 15.15 16.52 -3.35
CA ALA A 40 13.96 16.58 -2.51
C ALA A 40 14.19 15.92 -1.14
N ILE A 41 14.88 14.78 -1.11
CA ILE A 41 15.22 14.08 0.14
C ILE A 41 16.26 14.89 0.95
N MET A 42 17.29 15.41 0.29
CA MET A 42 18.31 16.24 0.95
C MET A 42 17.71 17.56 1.46
N GLY A 43 16.73 18.14 0.76
CA GLY A 43 16.02 19.34 1.19
C GLY A 43 15.23 19.16 2.49
N LEU A 44 14.82 17.92 2.85
CA LEU A 44 14.21 17.63 4.14
C LEU A 44 15.20 17.70 5.31
N PHE A 45 16.48 17.45 5.02
CA PHE A 45 17.55 17.50 6.04
C PHE A 45 18.28 18.87 6.07
N SER A 46 18.14 19.67 5.01
CA SER A 46 18.75 21.01 4.90
C SER A 46 17.66 22.04 5.19
N ASN A 47 17.83 22.78 6.28
CA ASN A 47 16.92 23.88 6.66
C ASN A 47 17.13 25.15 5.79
N ASP A 48 17.70 25.00 4.60
CA ASP A 48 18.01 26.11 3.70
C ASP A 48 16.79 26.49 2.85
N SER A 49 16.11 27.53 3.30
CA SER A 49 14.99 28.21 2.63
C SER A 49 15.42 29.05 1.41
N SER A 50 16.56 28.79 0.83
CA SER A 50 17.15 29.62 -0.23
C SER A 50 17.40 28.83 -1.51
N SER A 51 16.37 28.64 -2.33
CA SER A 51 16.59 28.42 -3.74
C SER A 51 15.43 28.92 -4.60
N SER A 52 15.75 29.89 -5.41
CA SER A 52 14.97 30.70 -6.31
C SER A 52 14.55 29.98 -7.61
N SER A 53 14.08 28.75 -7.54
CA SER A 53 13.41 28.03 -8.64
C SER A 53 12.04 27.51 -8.16
N PHE A 54 11.23 28.45 -7.70
CA PHE A 54 10.08 28.27 -6.80
C PHE A 54 8.86 27.56 -7.41
N SER A 55 8.76 27.36 -8.71
CA SER A 55 7.56 26.75 -9.32
C SER A 55 7.70 25.27 -9.62
N SER A 56 8.84 24.82 -10.11
CA SER A 56 9.04 23.41 -10.48
C SER A 56 9.35 22.52 -9.26
N SER A 57 10.13 23.01 -8.31
CA SER A 57 10.49 22.26 -7.10
C SER A 57 9.29 22.06 -6.16
N SER A 58 8.38 23.03 -6.05
CA SER A 58 7.16 22.91 -5.27
C SER A 58 6.21 21.86 -5.85
N GLN A 59 6.05 21.80 -7.17
CA GLN A 59 5.24 20.76 -7.80
C GLN A 59 5.83 19.36 -7.63
N ILE A 60 7.14 19.23 -7.80
CA ILE A 60 7.85 17.95 -7.60
C ILE A 60 7.71 17.48 -6.15
N HIS A 61 7.87 18.39 -5.19
CA HIS A 61 7.70 18.09 -3.77
C HIS A 61 6.27 17.57 -3.47
N THR A 62 5.24 18.27 -3.93
CA THR A 62 3.84 17.87 -3.76
C THR A 62 3.57 16.50 -4.40
N ILE A 63 4.02 16.27 -5.63
CA ILE A 63 3.82 15.00 -6.31
C ILE A 63 4.52 13.86 -5.57
N LEU A 64 5.73 14.10 -5.08
CA LEU A 64 6.54 13.08 -4.41
C LEU A 64 5.99 12.74 -3.03
N PHE A 65 5.72 13.76 -2.19
CA PHE A 65 5.40 13.57 -0.78
C PHE A 65 3.90 13.45 -0.51
N ASP A 66 3.05 14.18 -1.23
CA ASP A 66 1.61 14.16 -0.97
C ASP A 66 0.87 13.11 -1.81
N ILE A 67 1.45 12.68 -2.95
CA ILE A 67 0.77 11.73 -3.84
C ILE A 67 1.50 10.38 -3.88
N ARG A 68 2.80 10.35 -4.22
CA ARG A 68 3.52 9.10 -4.48
C ARG A 68 3.91 8.37 -3.21
N LEU A 69 4.49 9.08 -2.27
CA LEU A 69 5.00 8.47 -1.03
C LEU A 69 3.88 7.80 -0.22
N PRO A 70 2.72 8.43 0.04
CA PRO A 70 1.64 7.78 0.77
C PRO A 70 1.12 6.52 0.06
N ARG A 71 1.04 6.57 -1.27
CA ARG A 71 0.60 5.42 -2.07
C ARG A 71 1.59 4.24 -1.99
N ILE A 72 2.90 4.51 -2.03
CA ILE A 72 3.93 3.48 -1.91
C ILE A 72 3.93 2.89 -0.49
N LEU A 73 3.83 3.74 0.55
CA LEU A 73 3.73 3.28 1.93
C LEU A 73 2.49 2.40 2.16
N LEU A 74 1.35 2.80 1.60
CA LEU A 74 0.13 2.00 1.66
C LEU A 74 0.32 0.63 0.98
N ALA A 75 0.94 0.59 -0.19
CA ALA A 75 1.24 -0.66 -0.89
C ALA A 75 2.18 -1.56 -0.09
N LEU A 76 3.20 -0.99 0.55
CA LEU A 76 4.10 -1.72 1.45
C LEU A 76 3.36 -2.29 2.66
N CYS A 77 2.51 -1.50 3.32
CA CYS A 77 1.70 -1.96 4.45
C CYS A 77 0.77 -3.10 4.05
N LEU A 78 0.10 -2.96 2.90
CA LEU A 78 -0.76 -4.04 2.36
C LEU A 78 0.05 -5.30 2.07
N GLY A 79 1.24 -5.18 1.47
CA GLY A 79 2.11 -6.31 1.21
C GLY A 79 2.54 -7.03 2.49
N VAL A 80 2.89 -6.29 3.54
CA VAL A 80 3.25 -6.85 4.86
C VAL A 80 2.05 -7.58 5.48
N ILE A 81 0.87 -6.98 5.48
CA ILE A 81 -0.35 -7.59 6.03
C ILE A 81 -0.69 -8.90 5.29
N LEU A 82 -0.62 -8.89 3.96
CA LEU A 82 -0.86 -10.08 3.15
C LEU A 82 0.17 -11.17 3.40
N ALA A 83 1.45 -10.81 3.54
CA ALA A 83 2.52 -11.76 3.82
C ALA A 83 2.34 -12.43 5.18
N ILE A 84 2.01 -11.64 6.23
CA ILE A 84 1.78 -12.17 7.58
C ILE A 84 0.54 -13.06 7.59
N SER A 85 -0.59 -12.61 7.01
CA SER A 85 -1.81 -13.39 6.97
C SER A 85 -1.63 -14.69 6.18
N GLY A 86 -0.92 -14.66 5.05
CA GLY A 86 -0.56 -15.85 4.29
C GLY A 86 0.29 -16.82 5.10
N ALA A 87 1.32 -16.34 5.80
CA ALA A 87 2.16 -17.20 6.65
C ALA A 87 1.37 -17.86 7.78
N VAL A 88 0.47 -17.12 8.44
CA VAL A 88 -0.41 -17.65 9.48
C VAL A 88 -1.34 -18.73 8.93
N MET A 89 -1.95 -18.49 7.76
CA MET A 89 -2.84 -19.45 7.12
C MET A 89 -2.11 -20.73 6.72
N GLN A 90 -0.93 -20.62 6.12
CA GLN A 90 -0.10 -21.77 5.76
C GLN A 90 0.31 -22.59 6.99
N GLY A 91 0.62 -21.93 8.10
CA GLY A 91 0.93 -22.59 9.37
C GLY A 91 -0.28 -23.28 9.99
N LEU A 92 -1.43 -22.63 9.98
CA LEU A 92 -2.68 -23.17 10.56
C LEU A 92 -3.18 -24.41 9.81
N PHE A 93 -3.22 -24.34 8.49
CA PHE A 93 -3.69 -25.45 7.65
C PHE A 93 -2.59 -26.47 7.32
N ARG A 94 -1.34 -26.21 7.71
CA ARG A 94 -0.17 -27.02 7.36
C ARG A 94 -0.10 -27.31 5.86
N ASN A 95 -0.53 -26.37 5.06
CA ASN A 95 -0.60 -26.46 3.60
C ASN A 95 0.05 -25.20 2.99
N PRO A 96 1.12 -25.31 2.20
CA PRO A 96 1.78 -24.19 1.57
C PRO A 96 0.92 -23.47 0.51
N LEU A 97 -0.19 -24.07 0.09
CA LEU A 97 -1.15 -23.50 -0.85
C LEU A 97 -2.30 -22.75 -0.16
N ALA A 98 -2.30 -22.69 1.18
CA ALA A 98 -3.34 -21.97 1.89
C ALA A 98 -3.19 -20.45 1.68
N ASP A 99 -4.27 -19.82 1.22
CA ASP A 99 -4.35 -18.39 0.93
C ASP A 99 -5.55 -17.79 1.69
N PRO A 100 -5.38 -16.63 2.36
CA PRO A 100 -6.47 -15.95 3.06
C PRO A 100 -7.66 -15.60 2.13
N SER A 101 -7.43 -15.42 0.84
CA SER A 101 -8.50 -15.12 -0.14
C SER A 101 -9.48 -16.28 -0.32
N LEU A 102 -9.05 -17.52 -0.09
CA LEU A 102 -9.89 -18.72 -0.23
C LEU A 102 -11.03 -18.79 0.81
N ILE A 103 -10.87 -18.12 1.94
CA ILE A 103 -11.90 -18.04 2.99
C ILE A 103 -13.04 -17.06 2.63
N GLY A 104 -12.91 -16.36 1.51
CA GLY A 104 -13.92 -15.39 1.08
C GLY A 104 -13.83 -14.03 1.76
N VAL A 105 -12.78 -13.76 2.55
CA VAL A 105 -12.57 -12.47 3.21
C VAL A 105 -12.57 -11.32 2.20
N SER A 106 -11.86 -11.48 1.09
CA SER A 106 -11.78 -10.46 0.04
C SER A 106 -13.12 -10.22 -0.64
N GLY A 107 -13.90 -11.29 -0.90
CA GLY A 107 -15.25 -11.19 -1.45
C GLY A 107 -16.20 -10.47 -0.50
N GLY A 108 -16.19 -10.84 0.78
CA GLY A 108 -16.98 -10.19 1.81
C GLY A 108 -16.62 -8.71 1.99
N ALA A 109 -15.34 -8.39 1.99
CA ALA A 109 -14.86 -7.01 2.07
C ALA A 109 -15.32 -6.18 0.86
N SER A 110 -15.26 -6.73 -0.35
CA SER A 110 -15.73 -6.06 -1.56
C SER A 110 -17.23 -5.78 -1.50
N VAL A 111 -18.03 -6.74 -1.04
CA VAL A 111 -19.47 -6.55 -0.87
C VAL A 111 -19.77 -5.48 0.18
N GLY A 112 -19.11 -5.53 1.34
CA GLY A 112 -19.28 -4.55 2.41
C GLY A 112 -18.90 -3.14 1.96
N ALA A 113 -17.77 -2.99 1.27
CA ALA A 113 -17.35 -1.72 0.68
C ALA A 113 -18.38 -1.20 -0.33
N SER A 114 -18.87 -2.05 -1.24
CA SER A 114 -19.84 -1.68 -2.26
C SER A 114 -21.17 -1.20 -1.67
N ILE A 115 -21.67 -1.86 -0.63
CA ILE A 115 -22.88 -1.44 0.08
C ILE A 115 -22.70 -0.02 0.65
N VAL A 116 -21.57 0.24 1.32
CA VAL A 116 -21.32 1.57 1.89
C VAL A 116 -21.17 2.61 0.79
N ILE A 117 -20.48 2.32 -0.31
CA ILE A 117 -20.31 3.25 -1.43
C ILE A 117 -21.70 3.65 -2.01
N VAL A 118 -22.59 2.67 -2.19
CA VAL A 118 -23.92 2.93 -2.73
C VAL A 118 -24.80 3.72 -1.74
N MET A 119 -24.73 3.39 -0.44
CA MET A 119 -25.57 4.03 0.58
C MET A 119 -25.06 5.40 1.02
N ALA A 120 -23.74 5.59 1.04
CA ALA A 120 -23.09 6.81 1.49
C ALA A 120 -22.49 7.65 0.35
N GLY A 121 -22.96 7.47 -0.88
CA GLY A 121 -22.41 8.10 -2.08
C GLY A 121 -22.29 9.62 -2.01
N GLU A 122 -23.27 10.32 -1.42
CA GLU A 122 -23.25 11.77 -1.23
C GLU A 122 -22.15 12.21 -0.26
N TRP A 123 -21.90 11.46 0.80
CA TRP A 123 -20.87 11.76 1.81
C TRP A 123 -19.46 11.48 1.28
N ILE A 124 -19.34 10.51 0.39
CA ILE A 124 -18.07 10.15 -0.25
C ILE A 124 -17.71 11.18 -1.32
N GLN A 125 -18.69 11.66 -2.10
CA GLN A 125 -18.49 12.68 -3.13
C GLN A 125 -18.04 14.03 -2.54
N SER A 126 -18.40 14.34 -1.30
CA SER A 126 -17.91 15.54 -0.62
C SER A 126 -16.42 15.50 -0.25
N GLY A 127 -15.72 14.38 -0.54
CA GLY A 127 -14.29 14.21 -0.23
C GLY A 127 -14.00 14.17 1.27
N SER A 128 -15.03 13.96 2.10
CA SER A 128 -14.87 13.92 3.54
C SER A 128 -14.08 12.69 3.99
N ALA A 129 -13.15 12.88 4.92
CA ALA A 129 -12.42 11.77 5.54
C ALA A 129 -13.38 10.73 6.18
N LEU A 130 -14.57 11.16 6.60
CA LEU A 130 -15.62 10.32 7.13
C LEU A 130 -16.16 9.32 6.07
N GLY A 131 -16.32 9.76 4.81
CA GLY A 131 -16.78 8.88 3.73
C GLY A 131 -15.79 7.75 3.44
N LEU A 132 -14.49 8.07 3.37
CA LEU A 132 -13.43 7.08 3.13
C LEU A 132 -13.29 6.10 4.31
N SER A 133 -13.38 6.59 5.55
CA SER A 133 -13.33 5.73 6.73
C SER A 133 -14.57 4.81 6.83
N ALA A 134 -15.74 5.28 6.43
CA ALA A 134 -16.95 4.46 6.37
C ALA A 134 -16.82 3.29 5.39
N VAL A 135 -16.21 3.51 4.20
CA VAL A 135 -15.93 2.43 3.24
C VAL A 135 -14.96 1.41 3.83
N ALA A 136 -13.90 1.86 4.51
CA ALA A 136 -12.95 0.97 5.16
C ALA A 136 -13.61 0.11 6.26
N VAL A 137 -14.47 0.71 7.09
CA VAL A 137 -15.25 0.00 8.11
C VAL A 137 -16.21 -0.98 7.46
N GLY A 138 -16.92 -0.59 6.40
CA GLY A 138 -17.81 -1.48 5.65
C GLY A 138 -17.09 -2.69 5.07
N ALA A 139 -15.91 -2.47 4.47
CA ALA A 139 -15.06 -3.54 3.98
C ALA A 139 -14.62 -4.49 5.10
N PHE A 140 -14.18 -3.94 6.23
CA PHE A 140 -13.76 -4.73 7.38
C PHE A 140 -14.91 -5.60 7.92
N VAL A 141 -16.08 -5.00 8.14
CA VAL A 141 -17.27 -5.72 8.64
C VAL A 141 -17.71 -6.79 7.65
N GLY A 142 -17.73 -6.49 6.34
CA GLY A 142 -18.07 -7.45 5.31
C GLY A 142 -17.14 -8.65 5.26
N GLY A 143 -15.81 -8.42 5.34
CA GLY A 143 -14.82 -9.49 5.41
C GLY A 143 -14.93 -10.32 6.68
N PHE A 144 -15.20 -9.68 7.82
CA PHE A 144 -15.39 -10.35 9.10
C PHE A 144 -16.64 -11.24 9.10
N ILE A 145 -17.77 -10.75 8.59
CA ILE A 145 -19.02 -11.53 8.45
C ILE A 145 -18.79 -12.73 7.53
N ALA A 146 -18.14 -12.53 6.38
CA ALA A 146 -17.83 -13.63 5.46
C ALA A 146 -16.99 -14.72 6.14
N THR A 147 -15.98 -14.31 6.91
CA THR A 147 -15.14 -15.24 7.67
C THR A 147 -15.95 -16.07 8.66
N ILE A 148 -16.83 -15.44 9.46
CA ILE A 148 -17.67 -16.15 10.43
C ILE A 148 -18.59 -17.13 9.71
N LEU A 149 -19.16 -16.72 8.57
CA LEU A 149 -20.13 -17.52 7.84
C LEU A 149 -19.51 -18.79 7.23
N VAL A 150 -18.24 -18.70 6.82
CA VAL A 150 -17.49 -19.85 6.28
C VAL A 150 -17.02 -20.80 7.39
N TYR A 151 -16.71 -20.27 8.58
CA TYR A 151 -16.23 -21.09 9.70
C TYR A 151 -17.34 -21.69 10.58
N ARG A 152 -18.60 -21.37 10.35
CA ARG A 152 -19.74 -21.89 11.11
C ARG A 152 -20.32 -23.16 10.47
#